data_b06aaa85efeaa66d9ab45958c4509cc6
#
_entry.id   b06aaa85efeaa66d9ab45958c4509cc6
#
_cell.length_a   1.000
_cell.length_b   1.000
_cell.length_c   1.000
_cell.angle_alpha   90.00
_cell.angle_beta   90.00
_cell.angle_gamma   90.00
#
_symmetry.space_group_name_H-M   'P 1'
#
loop_
_entity.id
_entity.type
_entity.pdbx_description
1 polymer ?
#
loop_
_entity_poly.entity_id
_entity_poly.type
_entity_poly.pdbx_seq_one_letter_code
_entity_poly.pdbx_strand_id
1 'polypeptide(L)'
;MLVLGIETSCDETAAGVVADGRRLLSNVVASQAAVHARYGGVVPEVASRHHIEAMLPVVRAALAEAKCAPADLDAVAVTAGPGLAGSLLVGLNTAKSLAYAWDRPLIGVNHLEGHIYANWLQTNSAHPEPVEGPPLPAVVLIVSGGHSELLLAEGHGVYRLLGRTRDDAAGEAFDKAARVLGLGFPGGPAIERAACEAGPRPPRLPRAWLGQSSDFSFSGLKTAVARVAAESNAPRADIAAGFQTAVVDVLTRKTVEAVKETGAGCILLSGGVAANGPLREVMRERSHVPVFVPPAVLCTDNGAMIAAAAYYCAEAGRATLDLDVRAAWPVAGPGSR
;
A
#
# COMPACT_ATOMS: atom_id res chain seq x y z
N MET A 1 11.24 -4.46 -21.08
CA MET A 1 11.82 -3.37 -20.25
C MET A 1 12.12 -3.91 -18.86
N LEU A 2 13.37 -3.80 -18.41
CA LEU A 2 13.83 -4.26 -17.08
C LEU A 2 14.03 -3.04 -16.17
N VAL A 3 13.29 -2.95 -15.09
CA VAL A 3 13.28 -1.78 -14.20
C VAL A 3 13.68 -2.18 -12.78
N LEU A 4 14.63 -1.43 -12.21
CA LEU A 4 14.92 -1.45 -10.77
C LEU A 4 14.03 -0.41 -10.08
N GLY A 5 13.15 -0.84 -9.16
CA GLY A 5 12.34 0.05 -8.34
C GLY A 5 12.91 0.20 -6.93
N ILE A 6 12.90 1.40 -6.40
CA ILE A 6 13.36 1.78 -5.06
C ILE A 6 12.22 2.42 -4.29
N GLU A 7 11.97 1.94 -3.06
CA GLU A 7 10.92 2.42 -2.16
C GLU A 7 11.51 2.81 -0.81
N THR A 8 11.21 4.03 -0.34
CA THR A 8 11.62 4.56 0.97
C THR A 8 10.62 5.56 1.55
N SER A 9 9.35 5.50 1.15
CA SER A 9 8.39 6.55 1.53
C SER A 9 8.06 6.61 3.02
N CYS A 10 8.25 5.50 3.76
CA CYS A 10 7.88 5.39 5.18
C CYS A 10 8.96 4.69 6.00
N ASP A 11 8.77 3.44 6.38
CA ASP A 11 9.64 2.67 7.27
C ASP A 11 10.16 1.35 6.66
N GLU A 12 9.91 1.12 5.38
CA GLU A 12 10.51 0.05 4.59
C GLU A 12 11.57 0.60 3.64
N THR A 13 12.78 0.04 3.69
CA THR A 13 13.79 0.23 2.65
C THR A 13 13.68 -0.93 1.68
N ALA A 14 13.25 -0.68 0.47
CA ALA A 14 13.05 -1.78 -0.46
C ALA A 14 13.62 -1.49 -1.85
N ALA A 15 14.06 -2.57 -2.53
CA ALA A 15 14.40 -2.57 -3.94
C ALA A 15 13.90 -3.85 -4.60
N GLY A 16 13.45 -3.74 -5.85
CA GLY A 16 12.97 -4.87 -6.62
C GLY A 16 13.18 -4.69 -8.10
N VAL A 17 13.38 -5.79 -8.82
CA VAL A 17 13.55 -5.81 -10.26
C VAL A 17 12.36 -6.47 -10.91
N VAL A 18 11.76 -5.77 -11.87
CA VAL A 18 10.58 -6.24 -12.60
C VAL A 18 10.83 -6.13 -14.09
N ALA A 19 10.45 -7.16 -14.84
CA ALA A 19 10.47 -7.15 -16.29
C ALA A 19 9.05 -6.92 -16.82
N ASP A 20 8.96 -6.00 -17.79
CA ASP A 20 7.76 -5.68 -18.55
C ASP A 20 6.55 -5.32 -17.66
N GLY A 21 6.84 -4.67 -16.53
CA GLY A 21 5.86 -4.21 -15.55
C GLY A 21 5.08 -5.32 -14.83
N ARG A 22 5.41 -6.60 -15.05
CA ARG A 22 4.63 -7.74 -14.56
C ARG A 22 5.46 -8.84 -13.93
N ARG A 23 6.52 -9.26 -14.59
CA ARG A 23 7.32 -10.41 -14.15
C ARG A 23 8.26 -9.99 -13.04
N LEU A 24 7.94 -10.43 -11.83
CA LEU A 24 8.76 -10.22 -10.64
C LEU A 24 10.03 -11.06 -10.73
N LEU A 25 11.20 -10.41 -10.70
CA LEU A 25 12.50 -11.07 -10.68
C LEU A 25 13.14 -11.02 -9.30
N SER A 26 12.94 -9.94 -8.55
CA SER A 26 13.36 -9.82 -7.15
C SER A 26 12.53 -8.80 -6.40
N ASN A 27 12.45 -8.95 -5.07
CA ASN A 27 11.80 -7.98 -4.19
C ASN A 27 12.38 -8.09 -2.79
N VAL A 28 13.37 -7.27 -2.49
CA VAL A 28 14.08 -7.26 -1.21
C VAL A 28 13.59 -6.10 -0.36
N VAL A 29 13.16 -6.41 0.87
CA VAL A 29 12.62 -5.44 1.82
C VAL A 29 13.37 -5.53 3.15
N ALA A 30 13.88 -4.42 3.63
CA ALA A 30 14.42 -4.25 4.97
C ALA A 30 13.45 -3.40 5.79
N SER A 31 12.61 -4.07 6.61
CA SER A 31 11.60 -3.42 7.43
C SER A 31 12.19 -2.88 8.73
N GLN A 32 11.74 -1.70 9.13
CA GLN A 32 12.09 -1.03 10.38
C GLN A 32 11.02 -1.24 11.47
N ALA A 33 10.01 -2.09 11.24
CA ALA A 33 8.90 -2.30 12.15
C ALA A 33 9.33 -2.63 13.59
N ALA A 34 10.38 -3.46 13.76
CA ALA A 34 10.93 -3.80 15.09
C ALA A 34 11.55 -2.59 15.81
N VAL A 35 12.13 -1.65 15.07
CA VAL A 35 12.70 -0.41 15.62
C VAL A 35 11.56 0.51 16.07
N HIS A 36 10.58 0.72 15.21
CA HIS A 36 9.46 1.61 15.44
C HIS A 36 8.45 1.08 16.48
N ALA A 37 8.38 -0.23 16.68
CA ALA A 37 7.57 -0.84 17.74
C ALA A 37 7.88 -0.28 19.14
N ARG A 38 9.16 0.09 19.40
CA ARG A 38 9.59 0.70 20.68
C ARG A 38 8.98 2.07 20.93
N TYR A 39 8.63 2.79 19.86
CA TYR A 39 8.02 4.12 19.91
C TYR A 39 6.49 4.05 19.76
N GLY A 40 5.95 2.88 19.42
CA GLY A 40 4.51 2.68 19.15
C GLY A 40 4.03 3.34 17.87
N GLY A 41 4.92 3.56 16.89
CA GLY A 41 4.65 4.14 15.58
C GLY A 41 5.91 4.69 14.92
N VAL A 42 5.81 5.06 13.66
CA VAL A 42 6.96 5.53 12.86
C VAL A 42 7.48 6.87 13.35
N VAL A 43 8.82 6.96 13.53
CA VAL A 43 9.54 8.19 13.87
C VAL A 43 10.35 8.63 12.65
N PRO A 44 10.00 9.75 11.98
CA PRO A 44 10.57 10.13 10.68
C PRO A 44 12.10 10.25 10.64
N GLU A 45 12.71 10.84 11.67
CA GLU A 45 14.19 10.96 11.73
C GLU A 45 14.88 9.62 11.90
N VAL A 46 14.30 8.70 12.65
CA VAL A 46 14.83 7.35 12.82
C VAL A 46 14.72 6.60 11.51
N ALA A 47 13.58 6.70 10.83
CA ALA A 47 13.35 6.08 9.52
C ALA A 47 14.41 6.54 8.50
N SER A 48 14.61 7.84 8.35
CA SER A 48 15.58 8.41 7.39
C SER A 48 16.99 7.88 7.61
N ARG A 49 17.45 7.77 8.84
CA ARG A 49 18.80 7.26 9.19
C ARG A 49 18.95 5.78 8.82
N HIS A 50 17.96 4.96 9.13
CA HIS A 50 17.99 3.54 8.77
C HIS A 50 17.96 3.32 7.24
N HIS A 51 17.25 4.16 6.48
CA HIS A 51 17.28 4.09 5.02
C HIS A 51 18.70 4.29 4.46
N ILE A 52 19.49 5.22 5.03
CA ILE A 52 20.87 5.46 4.58
C ILE A 52 21.72 4.20 4.74
N GLU A 53 21.58 3.50 5.86
CA GLU A 53 22.35 2.29 6.15
C GLU A 53 21.92 1.09 5.28
N ALA A 54 20.61 0.92 5.09
CA ALA A 54 20.04 -0.25 4.43
C ALA A 54 20.04 -0.16 2.89
N MET A 55 20.06 1.03 2.30
CA MET A 55 19.77 1.24 0.88
C MET A 55 20.69 0.47 -0.05
N LEU A 56 22.01 0.64 0.05
CA LEU A 56 22.95 -0.04 -0.84
C LEU A 56 22.98 -1.57 -0.66
N PRO A 57 22.95 -2.13 0.57
CA PRO A 57 22.74 -3.55 0.79
C PRO A 57 21.49 -4.10 0.11
N VAL A 58 20.35 -3.42 0.24
CA VAL A 58 19.08 -3.85 -0.33
C VAL A 58 19.10 -3.82 -1.87
N VAL A 59 19.65 -2.76 -2.47
CA VAL A 59 19.82 -2.68 -3.94
C VAL A 59 20.73 -3.80 -4.46
N ARG A 60 21.86 -4.05 -3.80
CA ARG A 60 22.79 -5.14 -4.19
C ARG A 60 22.11 -6.50 -4.11
N ALA A 61 21.35 -6.76 -3.04
CA ALA A 61 20.62 -8.00 -2.87
C ALA A 61 19.55 -8.18 -3.96
N ALA A 62 18.80 -7.11 -4.29
CA ALA A 62 17.78 -7.15 -5.34
C ALA A 62 18.38 -7.48 -6.72
N LEU A 63 19.51 -6.88 -7.10
CA LEU A 63 20.19 -7.19 -8.34
C LEU A 63 20.73 -8.62 -8.36
N ALA A 64 21.32 -9.09 -7.26
CA ALA A 64 21.83 -10.46 -7.13
C ALA A 64 20.71 -11.51 -7.25
N GLU A 65 19.56 -11.30 -6.57
CA GLU A 65 18.40 -12.18 -6.64
C GLU A 65 17.80 -12.21 -8.06
N ALA A 66 17.70 -11.05 -8.72
CA ALA A 66 17.27 -10.95 -10.12
C ALA A 66 18.28 -11.51 -11.11
N LYS A 67 19.51 -11.80 -10.68
CA LYS A 67 20.64 -12.25 -11.53
C LYS A 67 20.91 -11.29 -12.69
N CYS A 68 20.82 -9.99 -12.44
CA CYS A 68 21.11 -8.96 -13.44
C CYS A 68 22.21 -8.00 -12.97
N ALA A 69 22.96 -7.49 -13.92
CA ALA A 69 23.93 -6.41 -13.69
C ALA A 69 23.26 -5.04 -13.94
N PRO A 70 23.83 -3.94 -13.43
CA PRO A 70 23.34 -2.60 -13.75
C PRO A 70 23.21 -2.29 -15.24
N ALA A 71 24.09 -2.89 -16.06
CA ALA A 71 24.07 -2.74 -17.51
C ALA A 71 22.84 -3.38 -18.19
N ASP A 72 22.20 -4.32 -17.54
CA ASP A 72 21.00 -5.01 -18.07
C ASP A 72 19.71 -4.21 -17.84
N LEU A 73 19.76 -3.22 -16.94
CA LEU A 73 18.59 -2.40 -16.60
C LEU A 73 18.29 -1.40 -17.71
N ASP A 74 17.01 -1.21 -17.99
CA ASP A 74 16.52 -0.17 -18.90
C ASP A 74 16.24 1.17 -18.16
N ALA A 75 15.91 1.10 -16.86
CA ALA A 75 15.64 2.28 -16.04
C ALA A 75 15.80 2.01 -14.54
N VAL A 76 16.02 3.09 -13.78
CA VAL A 76 15.90 3.14 -12.33
C VAL A 76 14.64 3.92 -11.99
N ALA A 77 13.77 3.32 -11.20
CA ALA A 77 12.55 3.96 -10.71
C ALA A 77 12.64 4.19 -9.20
N VAL A 78 12.03 5.25 -8.71
CA VAL A 78 12.04 5.59 -7.28
C VAL A 78 10.75 6.26 -6.86
N THR A 79 10.29 5.99 -5.66
CA THR A 79 9.20 6.72 -5.07
C THR A 79 9.61 8.17 -4.82
N ALA A 80 8.94 9.10 -5.50
CA ALA A 80 9.12 10.53 -5.32
C ALA A 80 8.08 11.17 -4.39
N GLY A 81 7.08 10.41 -3.98
CA GLY A 81 5.99 10.81 -3.07
C GLY A 81 4.69 10.06 -3.34
N PRO A 82 3.67 10.24 -2.49
CA PRO A 82 3.74 10.87 -1.18
C PRO A 82 4.54 10.07 -0.16
N GLY A 83 4.93 10.70 0.97
CA GLY A 83 5.66 10.03 2.04
C GLY A 83 6.42 10.99 2.97
N LEU A 84 7.23 10.43 3.86
CA LEU A 84 8.08 11.18 4.78
C LEU A 84 9.22 11.84 3.99
N ALA A 85 9.28 13.18 4.00
CA ALA A 85 10.22 13.95 3.16
C ALA A 85 11.69 13.50 3.32
N GLY A 86 12.15 13.28 4.57
CA GLY A 86 13.51 12.81 4.83
C GLY A 86 13.79 11.41 4.27
N SER A 87 12.83 10.51 4.40
CA SER A 87 12.91 9.13 3.87
C SER A 87 12.92 9.13 2.33
N LEU A 88 12.01 9.87 1.71
CA LEU A 88 11.94 10.05 0.26
C LEU A 88 13.26 10.61 -0.31
N LEU A 89 13.87 11.61 0.36
CA LEU A 89 15.15 12.20 -0.07
C LEU A 89 16.28 11.17 -0.11
N VAL A 90 16.33 10.22 0.83
CA VAL A 90 17.35 9.15 0.83
C VAL A 90 17.20 8.27 -0.40
N GLY A 91 15.99 7.77 -0.68
CA GLY A 91 15.71 6.95 -1.86
C GLY A 91 15.99 7.70 -3.16
N LEU A 92 15.46 8.92 -3.28
CA LEU A 92 15.60 9.74 -4.49
C LEU A 92 17.06 10.06 -4.80
N ASN A 93 17.85 10.53 -3.82
CA ASN A 93 19.26 10.85 -4.06
C ASN A 93 20.09 9.61 -4.38
N THR A 94 19.78 8.47 -3.75
CA THR A 94 20.42 7.20 -4.12
C THR A 94 20.06 6.81 -5.56
N ALA A 95 18.78 6.87 -5.94
CA ALA A 95 18.33 6.54 -7.29
C ALA A 95 18.95 7.47 -8.34
N LYS A 96 19.04 8.79 -8.07
CA LYS A 96 19.75 9.75 -8.93
C LYS A 96 21.22 9.36 -9.14
N SER A 97 21.91 9.03 -8.04
CA SER A 97 23.32 8.65 -8.09
C SER A 97 23.55 7.37 -8.89
N LEU A 98 22.68 6.37 -8.70
CA LEU A 98 22.74 5.11 -9.44
C LEU A 98 22.41 5.30 -10.93
N ALA A 99 21.34 6.03 -11.24
CA ALA A 99 20.91 6.34 -12.59
C ALA A 99 22.03 7.07 -13.36
N TYR A 100 22.66 8.06 -12.73
CA TYR A 100 23.79 8.79 -13.31
C TYR A 100 25.01 7.88 -13.52
N ALA A 101 25.40 7.11 -12.50
CA ALA A 101 26.59 6.25 -12.56
C ALA A 101 26.43 5.10 -13.58
N TRP A 102 25.23 4.62 -13.81
CA TRP A 102 24.94 3.51 -14.71
C TRP A 102 24.47 3.97 -16.09
N ASP A 103 24.37 5.28 -16.32
CA ASP A 103 23.84 5.86 -17.56
C ASP A 103 22.45 5.30 -17.91
N ARG A 104 21.52 5.37 -16.93
CA ARG A 104 20.14 4.87 -17.05
C ARG A 104 19.13 5.97 -16.77
N PRO A 105 17.98 5.98 -17.48
CA PRO A 105 16.89 6.89 -17.17
C PRO A 105 16.43 6.74 -15.72
N LEU A 106 16.08 7.87 -15.06
CA LEU A 106 15.46 7.91 -13.75
C LEU A 106 13.96 8.19 -13.89
N ILE A 107 13.12 7.37 -13.27
CA ILE A 107 11.67 7.52 -13.29
C ILE A 107 11.16 7.77 -11.87
N GLY A 108 10.51 8.94 -11.66
CA GLY A 108 9.81 9.23 -10.41
C GLY A 108 8.41 8.63 -10.40
N VAL A 109 8.09 7.88 -9.36
CA VAL A 109 6.82 7.15 -9.22
C VAL A 109 6.03 7.69 -8.04
N ASN A 110 4.71 7.79 -8.19
CA ASN A 110 3.81 8.03 -7.08
C ASN A 110 3.64 6.72 -6.27
N HIS A 111 3.87 6.77 -4.98
CA HIS A 111 3.77 5.64 -4.05
C HIS A 111 2.42 4.90 -4.15
N LEU A 112 1.32 5.66 -4.26
CA LEU A 112 -0.02 5.07 -4.35
C LEU A 112 -0.24 4.37 -5.69
N GLU A 113 0.35 4.89 -6.78
CA GLU A 113 0.39 4.16 -8.06
C GLU A 113 1.17 2.85 -7.91
N GLY A 114 2.28 2.84 -7.16
CA GLY A 114 2.97 1.60 -6.81
C GLY A 114 2.02 0.55 -6.25
N HIS A 115 1.26 0.90 -5.23
CA HIS A 115 0.27 -0.01 -4.65
C HIS A 115 -0.81 -0.47 -5.64
N ILE A 116 -1.26 0.38 -6.56
CA ILE A 116 -2.21 -0.01 -7.61
C ILE A 116 -1.56 -1.06 -8.52
N TYR A 117 -0.36 -0.78 -9.03
CA TYR A 117 0.33 -1.66 -9.98
C TYR A 117 0.89 -2.94 -9.38
N ALA A 118 0.96 -3.07 -8.05
CA ALA A 118 1.22 -4.36 -7.40
C ALA A 118 0.22 -5.46 -7.84
N ASN A 119 -0.99 -5.10 -8.28
CA ASN A 119 -2.00 -6.02 -8.81
C ASN A 119 -1.63 -6.64 -10.16
N TRP A 120 -0.68 -6.08 -10.90
CA TRP A 120 -0.19 -6.62 -12.18
C TRP A 120 1.03 -7.53 -12.00
N LEU A 121 1.64 -7.56 -10.79
CA LEU A 121 2.83 -8.37 -10.54
C LEU A 121 2.52 -9.87 -10.50
N GLN A 122 3.32 -10.64 -11.21
CA GLN A 122 3.25 -12.09 -11.29
C GLN A 122 4.44 -12.69 -10.53
N THR A 123 4.14 -13.50 -9.50
CA THR A 123 5.14 -14.15 -8.64
C THR A 123 5.55 -15.53 -9.13
N ASN A 124 4.84 -16.12 -10.11
CA ASN A 124 5.12 -17.44 -10.63
C ASN A 124 5.83 -17.38 -11.99
N SER A 125 7.10 -17.75 -12.01
CA SER A 125 7.90 -17.97 -13.23
C SER A 125 7.50 -19.23 -14.04
N ALA A 126 6.52 -20.02 -13.54
CA ALA A 126 6.14 -21.31 -14.14
C ALA A 126 5.15 -21.21 -15.31
N HIS A 127 4.56 -20.06 -15.57
CA HIS A 127 3.68 -19.86 -16.73
C HIS A 127 4.37 -18.95 -17.75
N PRO A 128 4.76 -19.50 -18.92
CA PRO A 128 5.44 -18.73 -19.99
C PRO A 128 4.47 -17.78 -20.73
N GLU A 129 3.17 -17.91 -20.55
CA GLU A 129 2.21 -17.03 -21.20
C GLU A 129 1.93 -15.79 -20.33
N PRO A 130 1.91 -14.58 -20.93
CA PRO A 130 1.53 -13.36 -20.22
C PRO A 130 0.05 -13.45 -19.84
N VAL A 131 -0.21 -13.72 -18.56
CA VAL A 131 -1.58 -13.56 -18.03
C VAL A 131 -1.91 -12.07 -18.15
N GLU A 132 -2.99 -11.73 -18.82
CA GLU A 132 -3.47 -10.35 -18.88
C GLU A 132 -3.70 -9.83 -17.47
N GLY A 133 -3.21 -8.60 -17.19
CA GLY A 133 -3.44 -7.94 -15.90
C GLY A 133 -4.92 -7.62 -15.68
N PRO A 134 -5.27 -7.08 -14.50
CA PRO A 134 -6.63 -6.64 -14.22
C PRO A 134 -7.18 -5.73 -15.35
N PRO A 135 -8.42 -5.96 -15.81
CA PRO A 135 -9.02 -5.13 -16.83
C PRO A 135 -9.37 -3.73 -16.30
N LEU A 136 -9.32 -2.73 -17.18
CA LEU A 136 -9.76 -1.37 -16.89
C LEU A 136 -11.03 -1.06 -17.70
N PRO A 137 -11.98 -0.25 -17.21
CA PRO A 137 -11.93 0.48 -15.95
C PRO A 137 -12.15 -0.40 -14.71
N ALA A 138 -11.49 -0.04 -13.60
CA ALA A 138 -11.54 -0.74 -12.32
C ALA A 138 -11.81 0.22 -11.16
N VAL A 139 -12.57 -0.21 -10.16
CA VAL A 139 -12.62 0.48 -8.86
C VAL A 139 -11.43 0.03 -8.03
N VAL A 140 -10.64 0.98 -7.55
CA VAL A 140 -9.46 0.75 -6.71
C VAL A 140 -9.75 1.19 -5.29
N LEU A 141 -9.58 0.29 -4.33
CA LEU A 141 -9.55 0.62 -2.91
C LEU A 141 -8.10 0.60 -2.43
N ILE A 142 -7.52 1.77 -2.17
CA ILE A 142 -6.20 1.91 -1.55
C ILE A 142 -6.39 2.07 -0.05
N VAL A 143 -5.87 1.12 0.73
CA VAL A 143 -5.95 1.14 2.20
C VAL A 143 -4.61 0.78 2.83
N SER A 144 -4.00 1.75 3.49
CA SER A 144 -2.68 1.64 4.12
C SER A 144 -2.66 2.34 5.49
N GLY A 145 -1.47 2.46 6.08
CA GLY A 145 -1.25 3.22 7.32
C GLY A 145 -1.64 4.69 7.20
N GLY A 146 -1.34 5.32 6.05
CA GLY A 146 -1.58 6.75 5.83
C GLY A 146 -2.74 7.08 4.89
N HIS A 147 -3.25 6.11 4.13
CA HIS A 147 -4.23 6.38 3.08
C HIS A 147 -5.44 5.45 3.17
N SER A 148 -6.62 6.01 2.90
CA SER A 148 -7.84 5.26 2.61
C SER A 148 -8.58 6.03 1.52
N GLU A 149 -8.40 5.57 0.28
CA GLU A 149 -8.93 6.22 -0.92
C GLU A 149 -9.66 5.22 -1.81
N LEU A 150 -10.73 5.68 -2.40
CA LEU A 150 -11.53 4.97 -3.38
C LEU A 150 -11.43 5.71 -4.71
N LEU A 151 -10.92 5.04 -5.73
CA LEU A 151 -10.66 5.62 -7.05
C LEU A 151 -11.38 4.83 -8.13
N LEU A 152 -11.64 5.48 -9.25
CA LEU A 152 -11.87 4.81 -10.52
C LEU A 152 -10.60 4.94 -11.37
N ALA A 153 -9.98 3.80 -11.70
CA ALA A 153 -8.91 3.72 -12.69
C ALA A 153 -9.57 3.55 -14.06
N GLU A 154 -9.60 4.61 -14.86
CA GLU A 154 -10.20 4.62 -16.20
C GLU A 154 -9.23 4.09 -17.27
N GLY A 155 -7.95 4.17 -17.01
CA GLY A 155 -6.84 3.70 -17.82
C GLY A 155 -5.54 3.73 -17.03
N HIS A 156 -4.44 3.27 -17.63
CA HIS A 156 -3.13 3.36 -16.99
C HIS A 156 -2.75 4.82 -16.72
N GLY A 157 -2.44 5.16 -15.46
CA GLY A 157 -2.12 6.51 -15.03
C GLY A 157 -3.31 7.50 -15.06
N VAL A 158 -4.54 7.04 -15.30
CA VAL A 158 -5.73 7.89 -15.37
C VAL A 158 -6.71 7.51 -14.26
N TYR A 159 -6.80 8.37 -13.26
CA TYR A 159 -7.59 8.10 -12.05
C TYR A 159 -8.58 9.22 -11.75
N ARG A 160 -9.75 8.82 -11.27
CA ARG A 160 -10.77 9.72 -10.73
C ARG A 160 -11.05 9.37 -9.28
N LEU A 161 -10.89 10.34 -8.37
CA LEU A 161 -11.21 10.18 -6.95
C LEU A 161 -12.73 10.05 -6.78
N LEU A 162 -13.15 8.98 -6.11
CA LEU A 162 -14.55 8.73 -5.73
C LEU A 162 -14.79 9.09 -4.27
N GLY A 163 -13.84 8.77 -3.39
CA GLY A 163 -13.90 9.08 -1.97
C GLY A 163 -12.55 8.88 -1.29
N ARG A 164 -12.39 9.50 -0.12
CA ARG A 164 -11.20 9.37 0.72
C ARG A 164 -11.55 9.49 2.19
N THR A 165 -10.62 9.11 3.06
CA THR A 165 -10.84 9.35 4.48
C THR A 165 -10.88 10.84 4.80
N ARG A 166 -11.79 11.22 5.71
CA ARG A 166 -11.91 12.59 6.25
C ARG A 166 -11.08 12.81 7.51
N ASP A 167 -10.58 11.71 8.09
CA ASP A 167 -9.84 11.72 9.34
C ASP A 167 -8.77 10.61 9.33
N ASP A 168 -8.77 9.67 10.26
CA ASP A 168 -7.80 8.58 10.32
C ASP A 168 -7.91 7.67 9.08
N ALA A 169 -6.78 7.22 8.55
CA ALA A 169 -6.75 6.11 7.60
C ALA A 169 -7.11 4.79 8.30
N ALA A 170 -7.55 3.79 7.51
CA ALA A 170 -7.94 2.50 8.08
C ALA A 170 -6.78 1.83 8.84
N GLY A 171 -5.56 1.82 8.28
CA GLY A 171 -4.38 1.26 8.94
C GLY A 171 -4.03 1.99 10.22
N GLU A 172 -4.08 3.32 10.23
CA GLU A 172 -3.91 4.15 11.44
C GLU A 172 -4.97 3.81 12.51
N ALA A 173 -6.21 3.55 12.08
CA ALA A 173 -7.27 3.12 13.00
C ALA A 173 -6.98 1.74 13.61
N PHE A 174 -6.43 0.80 12.84
CA PHE A 174 -5.94 -0.50 13.33
C PHE A 174 -4.82 -0.31 14.37
N ASP A 175 -3.83 0.53 14.11
CA ASP A 175 -2.73 0.80 15.04
C ASP A 175 -3.22 1.45 16.34
N LYS A 176 -4.14 2.41 16.23
CA LYS A 176 -4.76 3.07 17.39
C LYS A 176 -5.59 2.10 18.24
N ALA A 177 -6.37 1.21 17.60
CA ALA A 177 -7.16 0.20 18.29
C ALA A 177 -6.27 -0.85 18.97
N ALA A 178 -5.23 -1.35 18.29
CA ALA A 178 -4.27 -2.29 18.85
C ALA A 178 -3.55 -1.70 20.07
N ARG A 179 -3.17 -0.42 20.02
CA ARG A 179 -2.55 0.27 21.15
C ARG A 179 -3.49 0.35 22.35
N VAL A 180 -4.76 0.69 22.15
CA VAL A 180 -5.79 0.72 23.21
C VAL A 180 -5.96 -0.65 23.86
N LEU A 181 -5.94 -1.72 23.05
CA LEU A 181 -6.09 -3.10 23.52
C LEU A 181 -4.79 -3.72 24.08
N GLY A 182 -3.65 -3.01 23.95
CA GLY A 182 -2.34 -3.54 24.38
C GLY A 182 -1.84 -4.72 23.54
N LEU A 183 -2.17 -4.76 22.25
CA LEU A 183 -1.83 -5.88 21.33
C LEU A 183 -0.50 -5.68 20.60
N GLY A 184 0.11 -4.48 20.69
CA GLY A 184 1.39 -4.17 20.07
C GLY A 184 1.27 -3.51 18.69
N PHE A 185 2.42 -3.44 17.97
CA PHE A 185 2.60 -2.82 16.66
C PHE A 185 3.35 -3.79 15.72
N PRO A 186 3.01 -3.87 14.41
CA PRO A 186 1.94 -3.18 13.68
C PRO A 186 0.54 -3.65 14.08
N GLY A 187 -0.42 -2.70 14.15
CA GLY A 187 -1.76 -2.95 14.67
C GLY A 187 -2.63 -3.85 13.78
N GLY A 188 -2.53 -3.75 12.45
CA GLY A 188 -3.28 -4.58 11.53
C GLY A 188 -3.14 -6.08 11.81
N PRO A 189 -1.93 -6.65 11.70
CA PRO A 189 -1.69 -8.07 12.03
C PRO A 189 -1.99 -8.43 13.49
N ALA A 190 -1.79 -7.51 14.43
CA ALA A 190 -2.07 -7.75 15.84
C ALA A 190 -3.57 -7.91 16.13
N ILE A 191 -4.39 -7.03 15.55
CA ILE A 191 -5.86 -7.08 15.63
C ILE A 191 -6.37 -8.36 14.96
N GLU A 192 -5.87 -8.70 13.77
CA GLU A 192 -6.30 -9.87 13.02
C GLU A 192 -6.04 -11.16 13.81
N ARG A 193 -4.83 -11.32 14.36
CA ARG A 193 -4.51 -12.47 15.22
C ARG A 193 -5.40 -12.56 16.45
N ALA A 194 -5.59 -11.43 17.17
CA ALA A 194 -6.45 -11.43 18.33
C ALA A 194 -7.91 -11.76 17.97
N ALA A 195 -8.41 -11.25 16.86
CA ALA A 195 -9.78 -11.50 16.39
C ALA A 195 -10.04 -12.97 16.05
N CYS A 196 -9.01 -13.75 15.67
CA CYS A 196 -9.15 -15.21 15.44
C CYS A 196 -9.49 -15.98 16.72
N GLU A 197 -9.20 -15.44 17.91
CA GLU A 197 -9.48 -16.03 19.21
C GLU A 197 -10.82 -15.57 19.80
N ALA A 198 -11.59 -14.79 19.04
CA ALA A 198 -12.86 -14.21 19.52
C ALA A 198 -13.94 -15.28 19.71
N GLY A 199 -14.77 -15.03 20.70
CA GLY A 199 -15.98 -15.82 20.93
C GLY A 199 -17.07 -15.55 19.87
N PRO A 200 -18.21 -16.24 19.98
CA PRO A 200 -19.26 -16.19 18.95
C PRO A 200 -20.05 -14.87 18.91
N ARG A 201 -19.84 -13.97 19.85
CA ARG A 201 -20.62 -12.73 19.98
C ARG A 201 -19.73 -11.51 20.25
N PRO A 202 -18.89 -11.10 19.29
CA PRO A 202 -18.11 -9.89 19.45
C PRO A 202 -19.01 -8.65 19.60
N PRO A 203 -18.58 -7.62 20.35
CA PRO A 203 -19.33 -6.39 20.54
C PRO A 203 -19.53 -5.66 19.21
N ARG A 204 -20.72 -5.11 19.01
CA ARG A 204 -21.04 -4.36 17.81
C ARG A 204 -20.54 -2.93 17.95
N LEU A 205 -19.52 -2.56 17.18
CA LEU A 205 -18.97 -1.22 17.13
C LEU A 205 -19.66 -0.35 16.05
N PRO A 206 -19.62 0.98 16.16
CA PRO A 206 -20.26 1.87 15.21
C PRO A 206 -19.61 1.81 13.82
N ARG A 207 -20.36 2.16 12.77
CA ARG A 207 -19.92 2.33 11.39
C ARG A 207 -20.23 3.75 10.94
N ALA A 208 -19.21 4.49 10.51
CA ALA A 208 -19.40 5.86 10.01
C ALA A 208 -19.79 5.80 8.51
N TRP A 209 -21.09 5.73 8.23
CA TRP A 209 -21.58 5.65 6.85
C TRP A 209 -21.47 6.98 6.08
N LEU A 210 -21.49 8.13 6.76
CA LEU A 210 -21.40 9.48 6.17
C LEU A 210 -22.49 9.77 5.10
N GLY A 211 -23.68 9.28 5.34
CA GLY A 211 -24.80 9.41 4.39
C GLY A 211 -24.53 8.61 3.12
N GLN A 212 -24.69 9.26 1.96
CA GLN A 212 -24.42 8.65 0.65
C GLN A 212 -23.02 8.96 0.12
N SER A 213 -22.14 9.57 0.92
CA SER A 213 -20.77 9.87 0.50
C SER A 213 -19.93 8.61 0.42
N SER A 214 -19.10 8.52 -0.62
CA SER A 214 -18.09 7.47 -0.75
C SER A 214 -16.86 7.69 0.15
N ASP A 215 -16.79 8.80 0.90
CA ASP A 215 -15.73 9.08 1.86
C ASP A 215 -15.77 8.13 3.07
N PHE A 216 -14.61 7.98 3.71
CA PHE A 216 -14.44 7.17 4.91
C PHE A 216 -14.24 8.05 6.15
N SER A 217 -14.46 7.46 7.34
CA SER A 217 -14.11 8.03 8.64
C SER A 217 -13.90 6.90 9.64
N PHE A 218 -12.78 6.90 10.34
CA PHE A 218 -12.42 5.85 11.29
C PHE A 218 -12.03 6.39 12.67
N SER A 219 -11.86 7.70 12.86
CA SER A 219 -11.44 8.31 14.14
C SER A 219 -12.36 7.97 15.31
N GLY A 220 -13.67 7.85 15.08
CA GLY A 220 -14.64 7.48 16.08
C GLY A 220 -14.50 6.05 16.62
N LEU A 221 -13.89 5.15 15.85
CA LEU A 221 -13.71 3.75 16.24
C LEU A 221 -12.73 3.60 17.41
N LYS A 222 -11.65 4.39 17.47
CA LYS A 222 -10.72 4.41 18.62
C LYS A 222 -11.46 4.67 19.93
N THR A 223 -12.30 5.71 19.95
CA THR A 223 -13.07 6.07 21.13
C THR A 223 -14.07 4.98 21.50
N ALA A 224 -14.72 4.36 20.50
CA ALA A 224 -15.65 3.26 20.73
C ALA A 224 -14.96 2.04 21.33
N VAL A 225 -13.76 1.65 20.80
CA VAL A 225 -12.94 0.58 21.36
C VAL A 225 -12.54 0.87 22.80
N ALA A 226 -12.04 2.09 23.08
CA ALA A 226 -11.63 2.48 24.42
C ALA A 226 -12.79 2.41 25.42
N ARG A 227 -13.99 2.88 25.00
CA ARG A 227 -15.19 2.82 25.84
C ARG A 227 -15.59 1.37 26.13
N VAL A 228 -15.68 0.51 25.12
CA VAL A 228 -16.06 -0.91 25.33
C VAL A 228 -15.04 -1.62 26.21
N ALA A 229 -13.75 -1.34 26.02
CA ALA A 229 -12.67 -1.92 26.85
C ALA A 229 -12.74 -1.49 28.32
N ALA A 230 -13.24 -0.28 28.60
CA ALA A 230 -13.36 0.25 29.96
C ALA A 230 -14.68 -0.13 30.64
N GLU A 231 -15.78 -0.17 29.88
CA GLU A 231 -17.15 -0.31 30.42
C GLU A 231 -17.69 -1.74 30.37
N SER A 232 -17.04 -2.64 29.61
CA SER A 232 -17.50 -4.03 29.48
C SER A 232 -16.45 -5.04 29.96
N ASN A 233 -16.91 -6.23 30.33
CA ASN A 233 -16.03 -7.39 30.62
C ASN A 233 -15.71 -8.21 29.36
N ALA A 234 -15.90 -7.63 28.17
CA ALA A 234 -15.63 -8.33 26.92
C ALA A 234 -14.13 -8.67 26.78
N PRO A 235 -13.78 -9.89 26.39
CA PRO A 235 -12.41 -10.25 26.08
C PRO A 235 -11.80 -9.32 25.00
N ARG A 236 -10.50 -9.05 25.11
CA ARG A 236 -9.81 -8.21 24.11
C ARG A 236 -9.93 -8.75 22.69
N ALA A 237 -9.94 -10.09 22.55
CA ALA A 237 -10.17 -10.79 21.31
C ALA A 237 -11.53 -10.42 20.67
N ASP A 238 -12.60 -10.42 21.47
CA ASP A 238 -13.94 -10.05 21.00
C ASP A 238 -14.02 -8.59 20.57
N ILE A 239 -13.37 -7.69 21.32
CA ILE A 239 -13.32 -6.27 20.96
C ILE A 239 -12.54 -6.07 19.65
N ALA A 240 -11.42 -6.78 19.48
CA ALA A 240 -10.62 -6.78 18.25
C ALA A 240 -11.44 -7.26 17.04
N ALA A 241 -12.19 -8.37 17.20
CA ALA A 241 -13.08 -8.89 16.17
C ALA A 241 -14.22 -7.91 15.82
N GLY A 242 -14.84 -7.27 16.83
CA GLY A 242 -15.88 -6.26 16.64
C GLY A 242 -15.34 -5.03 15.88
N PHE A 243 -14.10 -4.60 16.20
CA PHE A 243 -13.42 -3.50 15.51
C PHE A 243 -13.12 -3.87 14.05
N GLN A 244 -12.46 -5.00 13.81
CA GLN A 244 -12.13 -5.47 12.47
C GLN A 244 -13.38 -5.58 11.60
N THR A 245 -14.45 -6.18 12.12
CA THR A 245 -15.73 -6.30 11.41
C THR A 245 -16.29 -4.93 11.04
N ALA A 246 -16.18 -3.93 11.92
CA ALA A 246 -16.70 -2.58 11.65
C ALA A 246 -15.94 -1.89 10.52
N VAL A 247 -14.61 -2.02 10.48
CA VAL A 247 -13.76 -1.46 9.40
C VAL A 247 -14.04 -2.17 8.08
N VAL A 248 -14.03 -3.52 8.08
CA VAL A 248 -14.28 -4.34 6.88
C VAL A 248 -15.65 -4.04 6.28
N ASP A 249 -16.70 -3.92 7.10
CA ASP A 249 -18.04 -3.59 6.64
C ASP A 249 -18.09 -2.25 5.87
N VAL A 250 -17.45 -1.21 6.41
CA VAL A 250 -17.45 0.13 5.77
C VAL A 250 -16.67 0.11 4.47
N LEU A 251 -15.47 -0.48 4.47
CA LEU A 251 -14.61 -0.56 3.29
C LEU A 251 -15.29 -1.34 2.16
N THR A 252 -15.80 -2.54 2.47
CA THR A 252 -16.40 -3.41 1.45
C THR A 252 -17.68 -2.84 0.88
N ARG A 253 -18.58 -2.32 1.72
CA ARG A 253 -19.87 -1.78 1.25
C ARG A 253 -19.66 -0.61 0.31
N LYS A 254 -18.85 0.38 0.69
CA LYS A 254 -18.60 1.57 -0.14
C LYS A 254 -17.90 1.23 -1.45
N THR A 255 -16.98 0.27 -1.44
CA THR A 255 -16.32 -0.20 -2.67
C THR A 255 -17.30 -0.88 -3.63
N VAL A 256 -18.15 -1.77 -3.11
CA VAL A 256 -19.17 -2.44 -3.94
C VAL A 256 -20.23 -1.47 -4.47
N GLU A 257 -20.64 -0.47 -3.68
CA GLU A 257 -21.52 0.61 -4.12
C GLU A 257 -20.87 1.42 -5.25
N ALA A 258 -19.59 1.77 -5.14
CA ALA A 258 -18.84 2.48 -6.18
C ALA A 258 -18.74 1.69 -7.49
N VAL A 259 -18.59 0.36 -7.44
CA VAL A 259 -18.64 -0.48 -8.65
C VAL A 259 -20.00 -0.36 -9.35
N LYS A 260 -21.11 -0.38 -8.59
CA LYS A 260 -22.45 -0.24 -9.17
C LYS A 260 -22.68 1.13 -9.81
N GLU A 261 -22.16 2.19 -9.16
CA GLU A 261 -22.31 3.56 -9.63
C GLU A 261 -21.46 3.85 -10.88
N THR A 262 -20.27 3.24 -10.97
CA THR A 262 -19.32 3.50 -12.06
C THR A 262 -19.43 2.52 -13.22
N GLY A 263 -20.02 1.35 -12.99
CA GLY A 263 -20.06 0.27 -13.99
C GLY A 263 -18.68 -0.38 -14.23
N ALA A 264 -17.72 -0.24 -13.30
CA ALA A 264 -16.40 -0.82 -13.42
C ALA A 264 -16.45 -2.35 -13.49
N GLY A 265 -15.57 -2.95 -14.29
CA GLY A 265 -15.53 -4.38 -14.55
C GLY A 265 -14.86 -5.22 -13.45
N CYS A 266 -14.11 -4.60 -12.56
CA CYS A 266 -13.45 -5.30 -11.46
C CYS A 266 -13.11 -4.36 -10.28
N ILE A 267 -12.66 -4.96 -9.17
CA ILE A 267 -12.13 -4.28 -7.98
C ILE A 267 -10.65 -4.61 -7.84
N LEU A 268 -9.82 -3.60 -7.54
CA LEU A 268 -8.43 -3.75 -7.12
C LEU A 268 -8.31 -3.39 -5.65
N LEU A 269 -7.86 -4.32 -4.80
CA LEU A 269 -7.47 -4.02 -3.43
C LEU A 269 -5.97 -3.74 -3.37
N SER A 270 -5.58 -2.66 -2.71
CA SER A 270 -4.22 -2.15 -2.71
C SER A 270 -3.83 -1.59 -1.34
N GLY A 271 -2.53 -1.61 -1.02
CA GLY A 271 -2.00 -1.11 0.25
C GLY A 271 -1.97 -2.16 1.36
N GLY A 272 -1.24 -1.87 2.44
CA GLY A 272 -0.94 -2.83 3.51
C GLY A 272 -2.18 -3.45 4.17
N VAL A 273 -3.27 -2.69 4.34
CA VAL A 273 -4.53 -3.23 4.90
C VAL A 273 -5.21 -4.21 3.96
N ALA A 274 -4.94 -4.16 2.65
CA ALA A 274 -5.42 -5.18 1.70
C ALA A 274 -4.84 -6.59 1.97
N ALA A 275 -3.82 -6.73 2.82
CA ALA A 275 -3.33 -8.02 3.30
C ALA A 275 -4.28 -8.69 4.31
N ASN A 276 -5.20 -7.93 4.95
CA ASN A 276 -6.15 -8.46 5.94
C ASN A 276 -7.07 -9.51 5.33
N GLY A 277 -7.04 -10.73 5.88
CA GLY A 277 -7.81 -11.89 5.40
C GLY A 277 -9.32 -11.62 5.34
N PRO A 278 -9.96 -11.23 6.45
CA PRO A 278 -11.39 -10.91 6.48
C PRO A 278 -11.81 -9.83 5.47
N LEU A 279 -10.98 -8.81 5.22
CA LEU A 279 -11.27 -7.81 4.17
C LEU A 279 -11.35 -8.47 2.78
N ARG A 280 -10.38 -9.35 2.47
CA ARG A 280 -10.34 -10.07 1.18
C ARG A 280 -11.54 -10.99 1.00
N GLU A 281 -11.88 -11.74 2.04
CA GLU A 281 -12.99 -12.70 2.03
C GLU A 281 -14.32 -11.98 1.84
N VAL A 282 -14.64 -11.01 2.70
CA VAL A 282 -15.90 -10.27 2.65
C VAL A 282 -16.02 -9.45 1.37
N MET A 283 -14.89 -8.91 0.83
CA MET A 283 -14.92 -8.23 -0.45
C MET A 283 -15.32 -9.17 -1.60
N ARG A 284 -14.74 -10.38 -1.65
CA ARG A 284 -15.10 -11.39 -2.66
C ARG A 284 -16.53 -11.88 -2.53
N GLU A 285 -17.00 -12.09 -1.31
CA GLU A 285 -18.38 -12.51 -1.05
C GLU A 285 -19.43 -11.47 -1.47
N ARG A 286 -19.15 -10.20 -1.26
CA ARG A 286 -20.11 -9.11 -1.53
C ARG A 286 -20.01 -8.57 -2.96
N SER A 287 -18.89 -8.78 -3.61
CA SER A 287 -18.66 -8.28 -4.98
C SER A 287 -19.38 -9.14 -6.00
N HIS A 288 -19.98 -8.47 -6.98
CA HIS A 288 -20.55 -9.12 -8.19
C HIS A 288 -19.61 -9.05 -9.40
N VAL A 289 -18.41 -8.50 -9.22
CA VAL A 289 -17.34 -8.44 -10.21
C VAL A 289 -16.06 -9.07 -9.65
N PRO A 290 -15.10 -9.48 -10.49
CA PRO A 290 -13.81 -10.00 -10.03
C PRO A 290 -13.08 -9.07 -9.06
N VAL A 291 -12.44 -9.63 -8.02
CA VAL A 291 -11.62 -8.89 -7.05
C VAL A 291 -10.18 -9.34 -7.16
N PHE A 292 -9.33 -8.42 -7.59
CA PHE A 292 -7.89 -8.62 -7.68
C PHE A 292 -7.22 -8.11 -6.41
N VAL A 293 -6.32 -8.90 -5.85
CA VAL A 293 -5.56 -8.56 -4.65
C VAL A 293 -4.17 -9.14 -4.80
N PRO A 294 -3.10 -8.36 -4.61
CA PRO A 294 -1.74 -8.89 -4.65
C PRO A 294 -1.51 -9.95 -3.56
N PRO A 295 -0.54 -10.85 -3.70
CA PRO A 295 -0.03 -11.63 -2.58
C PRO A 295 0.30 -10.73 -1.39
N ALA A 296 0.13 -11.23 -0.16
CA ALA A 296 0.28 -10.40 1.05
C ALA A 296 1.63 -9.66 1.12
N VAL A 297 2.71 -10.30 0.67
CA VAL A 297 4.06 -9.73 0.62
C VAL A 297 4.19 -8.54 -0.36
N LEU A 298 3.30 -8.40 -1.32
CA LEU A 298 3.25 -7.30 -2.28
C LEU A 298 2.19 -6.24 -1.94
N CYS A 299 1.40 -6.44 -0.88
CA CYS A 299 0.46 -5.44 -0.39
C CYS A 299 1.15 -4.33 0.42
N THR A 300 2.22 -4.67 1.15
CA THR A 300 3.04 -3.70 1.91
C THR A 300 4.05 -3.02 1.00
N ASP A 301 4.69 -1.96 1.51
CA ASP A 301 5.67 -1.17 0.77
C ASP A 301 6.82 -2.06 0.28
N ASN A 302 7.10 -1.97 -1.02
CA ASN A 302 8.09 -2.82 -1.68
C ASN A 302 8.64 -2.18 -2.96
N GLY A 303 9.84 -2.61 -3.39
CA GLY A 303 10.49 -2.05 -4.58
C GLY A 303 9.86 -2.51 -5.90
N ALA A 304 9.31 -3.72 -5.93
CA ALA A 304 8.73 -4.27 -7.16
C ALA A 304 7.47 -3.51 -7.61
N MET A 305 6.65 -3.03 -6.68
CA MET A 305 5.47 -2.21 -7.00
C MET A 305 5.85 -0.90 -7.70
N ILE A 306 7.00 -0.32 -7.31
CA ILE A 306 7.54 0.91 -7.90
C ILE A 306 8.08 0.64 -9.31
N ALA A 307 8.81 -0.48 -9.50
CA ALA A 307 9.26 -0.90 -10.82
C ALA A 307 8.10 -1.20 -11.78
N ALA A 308 7.02 -1.84 -11.29
CA ALA A 308 5.81 -2.10 -12.07
C ALA A 308 5.11 -0.80 -12.46
N ALA A 309 4.87 0.10 -11.52
CA ALA A 309 4.25 1.39 -11.80
C ALA A 309 5.05 2.22 -12.81
N ALA A 310 6.38 2.22 -12.70
CA ALA A 310 7.25 2.92 -13.64
C ALA A 310 7.06 2.44 -15.09
N TYR A 311 6.87 1.15 -15.31
CA TYR A 311 6.63 0.60 -16.64
C TYR A 311 5.36 1.18 -17.28
N TYR A 312 4.25 1.21 -16.54
CA TYR A 312 2.96 1.68 -17.06
C TYR A 312 2.86 3.22 -17.12
N CYS A 313 3.66 3.94 -16.32
CA CYS A 313 3.65 5.40 -16.24
C CYS A 313 4.83 6.05 -16.98
N ALA A 314 5.77 5.28 -17.54
CA ALA A 314 6.99 5.77 -18.20
C ALA A 314 6.72 6.67 -19.43
N GLU A 315 5.61 6.47 -20.13
CA GLU A 315 5.20 7.30 -21.27
C GLU A 315 4.92 8.77 -20.89
N ALA A 316 4.79 9.08 -19.60
CA ALA A 316 4.55 10.43 -19.11
C ALA A 316 5.81 11.33 -19.03
N GLY A 317 6.97 10.90 -19.56
CA GLY A 317 8.12 11.76 -19.81
C GLY A 317 8.89 12.25 -18.57
N ARG A 318 8.89 11.50 -17.46
CA ARG A 318 9.46 11.96 -16.17
C ARG A 318 10.84 11.39 -15.85
N ALA A 319 11.72 11.34 -16.83
CA ALA A 319 13.09 10.83 -16.67
C ALA A 319 14.08 12.00 -16.59
N THR A 320 14.16 12.70 -15.44
CA THR A 320 15.15 13.78 -15.27
C THR A 320 15.81 13.72 -13.90
N LEU A 321 17.10 14.10 -13.86
CA LEU A 321 17.84 14.26 -12.61
C LEU A 321 17.35 15.47 -11.78
N ASP A 322 16.52 16.34 -12.36
CA ASP A 322 15.91 17.51 -11.69
C ASP A 322 14.67 17.13 -10.84
N LEU A 323 14.28 15.83 -10.85
CA LEU A 323 13.18 15.33 -10.03
C LEU A 323 13.40 15.69 -8.55
N ASP A 324 12.32 16.15 -7.88
CA ASP A 324 12.33 16.42 -6.43
C ASP A 324 11.24 15.63 -5.71
N VAL A 325 11.35 15.53 -4.39
CA VAL A 325 10.37 14.84 -3.57
C VAL A 325 9.10 15.66 -3.42
N ARG A 326 7.96 14.95 -3.35
CA ARG A 326 6.63 15.50 -3.11
C ARG A 326 6.01 14.79 -1.91
N ALA A 327 6.25 15.30 -0.71
CA ALA A 327 5.72 14.71 0.53
C ALA A 327 4.18 14.56 0.49
N ALA A 328 3.49 15.46 -0.20
CA ALA A 328 2.07 15.37 -0.53
C ALA A 328 1.93 15.33 -2.06
N TRP A 329 1.51 14.18 -2.58
CA TRP A 329 1.31 13.97 -4.02
C TRP A 329 0.06 13.11 -4.25
N PRO A 330 -1.11 13.71 -4.50
CA PRO A 330 -2.32 12.96 -4.75
C PRO A 330 -2.20 12.14 -6.05
N VAL A 331 -2.78 10.97 -6.07
CA VAL A 331 -2.81 10.11 -7.26
C VAL A 331 -3.85 10.59 -8.29
N ALA A 332 -4.87 11.30 -7.84
CA ALA A 332 -5.92 11.88 -8.68
C ALA A 332 -6.18 13.35 -8.34
N GLY A 333 -6.55 14.15 -9.33
CA GLY A 333 -6.89 15.56 -9.16
C GLY A 333 -5.83 16.54 -9.68
N PRO A 334 -6.00 17.85 -9.44
CA PRO A 334 -5.04 18.87 -9.86
C PRO A 334 -3.65 18.61 -9.27
N GLY A 335 -2.64 18.51 -10.13
CA GLY A 335 -1.26 18.24 -9.72
C GLY A 335 -0.88 16.77 -9.59
N SER A 336 -1.76 15.85 -9.97
CA SER A 336 -1.47 14.41 -10.00
C SER A 336 -0.55 13.98 -11.14
N ARG A 337 -0.25 14.89 -12.07
CA ARG A 337 0.69 14.64 -13.20
C ARG A 337 1.76 15.70 -13.27
#